data_f7c5404139d59c8dc4f53e0087f668f3
#
_entry.id   f7c5404139d59c8dc4f53e0087f668f3
#
_cell.length_a   1.000
_cell.length_b   1.000
_cell.length_c   1.000
_cell.angle_alpha   90.00
_cell.angle_beta   90.00
_cell.angle_gamma   90.00
#
_symmetry.space_group_name_H-M   'P 1'
#
loop_
_entity.id
_entity.type
_entity.pdbx_description
1 polymer ?
#
loop_
_entity_poly.entity_id
_entity_poly.type
_entity_poly.pdbx_seq_one_letter_code
_entity_poly.pdbx_strand_id
1 'polypeptide(L)'
;REKHKDYGCLRMTNELRNRGFSINKKKVQRLIKKLGIKVTAYTRKSRRYNSYRGQVGVVAQNRIHRRFYTSICHQKITTDTTEFKYHEVDAKGIIRQNKLYLDPFMDVFNSEILSYRISEKPNALAVMEGLEEAIQTTNDCPYRRTFHSDQGWAYQMKAYRNKLKEYKIFQSLSRKGNCLDNSLMESFFGLLKQEIFHGKVYNCFEELKSAIDSYIYYYNNERIKQKLNWQSPVQFRKTTVTVV
;
A
#
# COMPACT_ATOMS: atom_id res chain seq x y z
N ARG A 1 3.67 -15.59 -17.01
CA ARG A 1 3.25 -16.21 -15.74
C ARG A 1 4.24 -15.94 -14.61
N GLU A 2 5.52 -16.00 -14.82
CA GLU A 2 6.54 -15.79 -13.77
C GLU A 2 6.39 -14.46 -13.05
N LYS A 3 6.14 -13.36 -13.78
CA LYS A 3 5.90 -12.03 -13.21
C LYS A 3 4.52 -11.87 -12.52
N HIS A 4 3.53 -12.72 -12.84
CA HIS A 4 2.14 -12.53 -12.39
C HIS A 4 1.57 -13.82 -11.76
N LYS A 5 2.29 -14.38 -10.79
CA LYS A 5 1.94 -15.66 -10.12
C LYS A 5 0.55 -15.64 -9.48
N ASP A 6 0.14 -14.46 -8.98
CA ASP A 6 -1.11 -14.26 -8.23
C ASP A 6 -2.29 -13.81 -9.09
N TYR A 7 -2.13 -13.77 -10.42
CA TYR A 7 -3.24 -13.45 -11.31
C TYR A 7 -4.19 -14.64 -11.45
N GLY A 8 -5.40 -14.51 -10.90
CA GLY A 8 -6.52 -15.42 -11.17
C GLY A 8 -7.07 -15.23 -12.59
N CYS A 9 -8.00 -16.12 -12.99
CA CYS A 9 -8.54 -16.19 -14.35
C CYS A 9 -9.01 -14.83 -14.90
N LEU A 10 -9.72 -14.01 -14.09
CA LEU A 10 -10.27 -12.74 -14.54
C LEU A 10 -9.17 -11.71 -14.85
N ARG A 11 -8.19 -11.58 -13.95
CA ARG A 11 -7.05 -10.66 -14.14
C ARG A 11 -6.17 -11.13 -15.31
N MET A 12 -5.91 -12.44 -15.42
CA MET A 12 -5.18 -13.01 -16.53
C MET A 12 -5.86 -12.74 -17.88
N THR A 13 -7.19 -12.83 -17.93
CA THR A 13 -7.95 -12.54 -19.16
C THR A 13 -7.76 -11.08 -19.61
N ASN A 14 -7.84 -10.15 -18.66
CA ASN A 14 -7.70 -8.73 -18.99
C ASN A 14 -6.25 -8.33 -19.27
N GLU A 15 -5.28 -8.95 -18.61
CA GLU A 15 -3.86 -8.77 -18.95
C GLU A 15 -3.56 -9.23 -20.40
N LEU A 16 -4.11 -10.37 -20.83
CA LEU A 16 -3.98 -10.82 -22.21
C LEU A 16 -4.64 -9.88 -23.20
N ARG A 17 -5.80 -9.32 -22.85
CA ARG A 17 -6.47 -8.29 -23.69
C ARG A 17 -5.66 -7.01 -23.77
N ASN A 18 -5.08 -6.55 -22.70
CA ASN A 18 -4.19 -5.39 -22.68
C ASN A 18 -2.94 -5.60 -23.57
N ARG A 19 -2.53 -6.87 -23.77
CA ARG A 19 -1.46 -7.26 -24.72
C ARG A 19 -1.95 -7.48 -26.16
N GLY A 20 -3.20 -7.12 -26.47
CA GLY A 20 -3.76 -7.19 -27.83
C GLY A 20 -4.37 -8.56 -28.20
N PHE A 21 -4.49 -9.53 -27.28
CA PHE A 21 -5.11 -10.81 -27.59
C PHE A 21 -6.65 -10.71 -27.56
N SER A 22 -7.31 -11.06 -28.63
CA SER A 22 -8.78 -11.26 -28.67
C SER A 22 -9.12 -12.59 -27.99
N ILE A 23 -9.42 -12.55 -26.70
CA ILE A 23 -9.65 -13.75 -25.89
C ILE A 23 -10.80 -13.57 -24.89
N ASN A 24 -11.61 -14.61 -24.70
CA ASN A 24 -12.66 -14.62 -23.70
C ASN A 24 -12.24 -15.36 -22.42
N LYS A 25 -12.94 -15.09 -21.31
CA LYS A 25 -12.69 -15.69 -20.01
C LYS A 25 -12.79 -17.22 -20.02
N LYS A 26 -13.76 -17.80 -20.78
CA LYS A 26 -13.94 -19.27 -20.84
C LYS A 26 -12.72 -19.96 -21.45
N LYS A 27 -12.14 -19.38 -22.52
CA LYS A 27 -10.92 -19.90 -23.16
C LYS A 27 -9.73 -19.81 -22.19
N VAL A 28 -9.54 -18.69 -21.49
CA VAL A 28 -8.48 -18.55 -20.48
C VAL A 28 -8.65 -19.55 -19.34
N GLN A 29 -9.85 -19.74 -18.83
CA GLN A 29 -10.15 -20.71 -17.77
C GLN A 29 -9.80 -22.15 -18.21
N ARG A 30 -10.15 -22.54 -19.45
CA ARG A 30 -9.79 -23.85 -20.02
C ARG A 30 -8.26 -24.01 -20.12
N LEU A 31 -7.55 -22.98 -20.58
CA LEU A 31 -6.08 -23.00 -20.69
C LEU A 31 -5.42 -23.11 -19.31
N ILE A 32 -5.87 -22.34 -18.32
CA ILE A 32 -5.39 -22.42 -16.94
C ILE A 32 -5.53 -23.87 -16.40
N LYS A 33 -6.69 -24.49 -16.62
CA LYS A 33 -6.93 -25.89 -16.21
C LYS A 33 -6.00 -26.85 -16.95
N LYS A 34 -5.90 -26.74 -18.29
CA LYS A 34 -5.05 -27.59 -19.13
C LYS A 34 -3.57 -27.51 -18.74
N LEU A 35 -3.09 -26.33 -18.39
CA LEU A 35 -1.69 -26.06 -18.01
C LEU A 35 -1.42 -26.29 -16.52
N GLY A 36 -2.39 -26.73 -15.72
CA GLY A 36 -2.23 -26.96 -14.29
C GLY A 36 -1.85 -25.70 -13.50
N ILE A 37 -2.16 -24.49 -14.02
CA ILE A 37 -1.78 -23.22 -13.42
C ILE A 37 -2.63 -22.99 -12.17
N LYS A 38 -1.98 -22.84 -11.02
CA LYS A 38 -2.62 -22.47 -9.75
C LYS A 38 -2.18 -21.06 -9.34
N VAL A 39 -3.08 -20.31 -8.69
CA VAL A 39 -2.74 -19.06 -8.01
C VAL A 39 -1.92 -19.40 -6.77
N THR A 40 -0.83 -18.71 -6.56
CA THR A 40 0.10 -18.96 -5.44
C THR A 40 -0.21 -18.12 -4.20
N ALA A 41 -1.31 -17.39 -4.23
CA ALA A 41 -1.72 -16.54 -3.13
C ALA A 41 -1.96 -17.35 -1.85
N TYR A 42 -1.35 -16.92 -0.75
CA TYR A 42 -1.52 -17.52 0.56
C TYR A 42 -2.89 -17.12 1.14
N THR A 43 -3.70 -18.13 1.54
CA THR A 43 -5.00 -17.88 2.19
C THR A 43 -4.78 -17.79 3.70
N ARG A 44 -4.87 -16.58 4.24
CA ARG A 44 -4.72 -16.33 5.69
C ARG A 44 -6.05 -16.51 6.41
N LYS A 45 -6.04 -17.18 7.58
CA LYS A 45 -7.16 -17.15 8.53
C LYS A 45 -7.27 -15.73 9.13
N SER A 46 -8.47 -15.17 9.16
CA SER A 46 -8.75 -13.91 9.84
C SER A 46 -8.32 -13.97 11.30
N ARG A 47 -7.55 -12.98 11.76
CA ARG A 47 -7.23 -12.80 13.20
C ARG A 47 -8.08 -11.68 13.73
N ARG A 48 -8.52 -11.80 15.00
CA ARG A 48 -9.20 -10.70 15.70
C ARG A 48 -8.27 -9.50 15.78
N TYR A 49 -8.77 -8.35 15.38
CA TYR A 49 -8.10 -7.07 15.49
C TYR A 49 -8.02 -6.66 16.97
N ASN A 50 -6.84 -6.20 17.41
CA ASN A 50 -6.66 -5.61 18.73
C ASN A 50 -6.12 -4.19 18.53
N SER A 51 -6.96 -3.19 18.84
CA SER A 51 -6.61 -1.79 18.68
C SER A 51 -5.76 -1.30 19.84
N TYR A 52 -4.82 -0.37 19.54
CA TYR A 52 -4.06 0.34 20.56
C TYR A 52 -4.98 1.07 21.54
N ARG A 53 -4.79 0.84 22.85
CA ARG A 53 -5.63 1.38 23.93
C ARG A 53 -5.04 2.59 24.65
N GLY A 54 -3.86 3.08 24.23
CA GLY A 54 -3.19 4.23 24.86
C GLY A 54 -3.97 5.54 24.71
N GLN A 55 -3.78 6.46 25.67
CA GLN A 55 -4.18 7.86 25.51
C GLN A 55 -3.05 8.60 24.79
N VAL A 56 -3.35 9.28 23.71
CA VAL A 56 -2.39 10.02 22.93
C VAL A 56 -3.00 11.33 22.49
N GLY A 57 -2.34 12.42 22.77
CA GLY A 57 -2.40 13.77 22.22
C GLY A 57 -3.73 14.31 21.67
N VAL A 58 -3.63 15.38 20.89
CA VAL A 58 -4.78 16.02 20.22
C VAL A 58 -5.17 15.22 18.98
N VAL A 59 -6.36 14.64 18.96
CA VAL A 59 -6.88 13.85 17.84
C VAL A 59 -7.57 14.76 16.82
N ALA A 60 -7.07 14.80 15.60
CA ALA A 60 -7.71 15.52 14.50
C ALA A 60 -9.03 14.82 14.08
N GLN A 61 -9.98 15.62 13.61
CA GLN A 61 -11.28 15.11 13.16
C GLN A 61 -11.14 14.18 11.96
N ASN A 62 -11.92 13.09 11.93
CA ASN A 62 -12.03 12.24 10.74
C ASN A 62 -12.78 13.00 9.63
N ARG A 63 -12.05 13.40 8.59
CA ARG A 63 -12.60 14.16 7.44
C ARG A 63 -12.95 13.25 6.26
N ILE A 64 -12.39 12.06 6.20
CA ILE A 64 -12.66 11.12 5.09
C ILE A 64 -14.00 10.42 5.27
N HIS A 65 -14.41 10.11 6.51
CA HIS A 65 -15.68 9.44 6.82
C HIS A 65 -15.91 8.18 5.96
N ARG A 66 -14.84 7.37 5.75
CA ARG A 66 -14.84 6.18 4.88
C ARG A 66 -15.10 6.47 3.39
N ARG A 67 -15.09 7.72 2.95
CA ARG A 67 -15.23 8.09 1.54
C ARG A 67 -13.88 7.92 0.83
N PHE A 68 -13.47 6.67 0.64
CA PHE A 68 -12.24 6.28 -0.07
C PHE A 68 -12.46 6.33 -1.59
N TYR A 69 -12.97 7.45 -2.03
CA TYR A 69 -13.15 7.79 -3.44
C TYR A 69 -12.92 9.29 -3.61
N THR A 70 -12.23 9.63 -4.68
CA THR A 70 -12.10 10.99 -5.18
C THR A 70 -11.90 10.93 -6.69
N SER A 71 -12.44 11.90 -7.43
CA SER A 71 -12.18 12.06 -8.86
C SER A 71 -10.93 12.92 -9.13
N ILE A 72 -10.31 13.47 -8.10
CA ILE A 72 -9.19 14.39 -8.18
C ILE A 72 -7.93 13.69 -7.71
N CYS A 73 -6.95 13.60 -8.61
CA CYS A 73 -5.62 13.07 -8.33
C CYS A 73 -4.95 13.88 -7.22
N HIS A 74 -4.21 13.21 -6.35
CA HIS A 74 -3.42 13.81 -5.27
C HIS A 74 -4.21 14.59 -4.19
N GLN A 75 -5.55 14.55 -4.23
CA GLN A 75 -6.37 15.29 -3.27
C GLN A 75 -6.45 14.62 -1.90
N LYS A 76 -6.58 13.31 -1.87
CA LYS A 76 -6.70 12.53 -0.63
C LYS A 76 -5.60 11.50 -0.56
N ILE A 77 -4.75 11.60 0.44
CA ILE A 77 -3.64 10.69 0.67
C ILE A 77 -3.90 9.92 1.95
N THR A 78 -3.66 8.62 1.96
CA THR A 78 -3.75 7.80 3.17
C THR A 78 -2.40 7.17 3.47
N THR A 79 -2.11 6.99 4.76
CA THR A 79 -0.87 6.39 5.25
C THR A 79 -1.14 5.51 6.46
N ASP A 80 -0.26 4.56 6.70
CA ASP A 80 -0.24 3.69 7.87
C ASP A 80 1.11 2.99 7.95
N THR A 81 1.46 2.47 9.11
CA THR A 81 2.69 1.71 9.33
C THR A 81 2.41 0.21 9.38
N THR A 82 3.21 -0.60 8.68
CA THR A 82 3.13 -2.05 8.82
C THR A 82 4.45 -2.67 9.18
N GLU A 83 4.40 -3.71 10.02
CA GLU A 83 5.55 -4.49 10.49
C GLU A 83 5.69 -5.77 9.67
N PHE A 84 6.93 -6.10 9.34
CA PHE A 84 7.39 -7.39 8.82
C PHE A 84 8.41 -7.99 9.75
N LYS A 85 8.63 -9.31 9.63
CA LYS A 85 9.64 -10.05 10.41
C LYS A 85 10.57 -10.76 9.45
N TYR A 86 11.87 -10.74 9.78
CA TYR A 86 12.87 -11.50 9.07
C TYR A 86 13.79 -12.19 10.08
N HIS A 87 14.62 -13.12 9.63
CA HIS A 87 15.49 -13.91 10.50
C HIS A 87 16.93 -13.68 10.09
N GLU A 88 17.79 -13.43 11.05
CA GLU A 88 19.23 -13.33 10.85
C GLU A 88 19.93 -14.39 11.67
N VAL A 89 20.99 -14.95 11.09
CA VAL A 89 21.89 -15.86 11.81
C VAL A 89 23.07 -15.03 12.30
N ASP A 90 23.24 -14.92 13.62
CA ASP A 90 24.35 -14.19 14.19
C ASP A 90 25.69 -14.99 14.04
N ALA A 91 26.81 -14.35 14.38
CA ALA A 91 28.13 -14.95 14.29
C ALA A 91 28.31 -16.24 15.12
N LYS A 92 27.38 -16.53 16.03
CA LYS A 92 27.33 -17.75 16.85
C LYS A 92 26.40 -18.83 16.33
N GLY A 93 25.80 -18.62 15.13
CA GLY A 93 24.83 -19.52 14.53
C GLY A 93 23.43 -19.45 15.14
N ILE A 94 23.12 -18.46 15.99
CA ILE A 94 21.81 -18.30 16.61
C ILE A 94 20.88 -17.52 15.69
N ILE A 95 19.71 -18.08 15.44
CA ILE A 95 18.67 -17.41 14.63
C ILE A 95 17.97 -16.36 15.48
N ARG A 96 18.04 -15.09 15.07
CA ARG A 96 17.33 -13.97 15.68
C ARG A 96 16.20 -13.50 14.79
N GLN A 97 15.04 -13.24 15.37
CA GLN A 97 13.91 -12.62 14.68
C GLN A 97 13.98 -11.12 14.82
N ASN A 98 14.20 -10.44 13.71
CA ASN A 98 14.24 -8.98 13.59
C ASN A 98 12.98 -8.44 12.93
N LYS A 99 12.82 -7.12 12.97
CA LYS A 99 11.65 -6.43 12.44
C LYS A 99 12.05 -5.41 11.37
N LEU A 100 11.17 -5.22 10.41
CA LEU A 100 11.23 -4.17 9.41
C LEU A 100 9.88 -3.45 9.39
N TYR A 101 9.91 -2.13 9.30
CA TYR A 101 8.73 -1.27 9.25
C TYR A 101 8.66 -0.60 7.88
N LEU A 102 7.46 -0.54 7.33
CA LEU A 102 7.15 0.13 6.06
C LEU A 102 6.09 1.19 6.31
N ASP A 103 6.39 2.43 5.92
CA ASP A 103 5.55 3.63 6.08
C ASP A 103 5.22 4.22 4.69
N PRO A 104 4.20 3.73 3.97
CA PRO A 104 3.83 4.22 2.65
C PRO A 104 2.78 5.33 2.72
N PHE A 105 2.81 6.24 1.75
CA PHE A 105 1.78 7.22 1.46
C PHE A 105 1.10 6.88 0.14
N MET A 106 -0.21 6.68 0.17
CA MET A 106 -1.01 6.20 -0.96
C MET A 106 -2.04 7.25 -1.40
N ASP A 107 -2.12 7.51 -2.70
CA ASP A 107 -3.22 8.30 -3.27
C ASP A 107 -4.53 7.49 -3.28
N VAL A 108 -5.58 8.07 -2.72
CA VAL A 108 -6.93 7.46 -2.71
C VAL A 108 -7.54 7.42 -4.11
N PHE A 109 -7.14 8.31 -5.02
CA PHE A 109 -7.64 8.40 -6.39
C PHE A 109 -7.44 7.09 -7.18
N ASN A 110 -6.22 6.58 -7.20
CA ASN A 110 -5.83 5.41 -7.99
C ASN A 110 -5.15 4.31 -7.17
N SER A 111 -4.98 4.51 -5.87
CA SER A 111 -4.22 3.65 -4.96
C SER A 111 -2.74 3.51 -5.35
N GLU A 112 -2.12 4.53 -5.92
CA GLU A 112 -0.69 4.60 -6.19
C GLU A 112 0.08 4.86 -4.89
N ILE A 113 1.18 4.17 -4.66
CA ILE A 113 2.12 4.50 -3.59
C ILE A 113 3.00 5.63 -4.09
N LEU A 114 2.82 6.81 -3.50
CA LEU A 114 3.51 8.05 -3.91
C LEU A 114 4.91 8.15 -3.32
N SER A 115 5.03 7.79 -2.05
CA SER A 115 6.29 7.72 -1.32
C SER A 115 6.23 6.63 -0.27
N TYR A 116 7.38 6.15 0.20
CA TYR A 116 7.46 5.21 1.31
C TYR A 116 8.84 5.25 1.95
N ARG A 117 8.91 4.79 3.21
CA ARG A 117 10.18 4.56 3.89
C ARG A 117 10.19 3.17 4.50
N ILE A 118 11.38 2.61 4.57
CA ILE A 118 11.64 1.30 5.19
C ILE A 118 12.68 1.50 6.27
N SER A 119 12.41 0.99 7.47
CA SER A 119 13.29 1.14 8.64
C SER A 119 13.30 -0.10 9.51
N GLU A 120 14.39 -0.32 10.26
CA GLU A 120 14.52 -1.43 11.22
C GLU A 120 13.76 -1.19 12.52
N LYS A 121 13.48 0.06 12.83
CA LYS A 121 12.78 0.47 14.07
C LYS A 121 11.72 1.51 13.73
N PRO A 122 10.61 1.60 14.51
CA PRO A 122 9.68 2.70 14.39
C PRO A 122 10.43 4.03 14.51
N ASN A 123 10.42 4.83 13.45
CA ASN A 123 11.28 6.00 13.33
C ASN A 123 10.48 7.23 12.90
N ALA A 124 10.48 8.26 13.76
CA ALA A 124 9.85 9.54 13.46
C ALA A 124 10.43 10.21 12.21
N LEU A 125 11.74 10.12 12.03
CA LEU A 125 12.44 10.73 10.88
C LEU A 125 11.98 10.07 9.57
N ALA A 126 11.90 8.74 9.52
CA ALA A 126 11.44 8.02 8.34
C ALA A 126 10.00 8.42 7.94
N VAL A 127 9.09 8.53 8.93
CA VAL A 127 7.72 9.00 8.66
C VAL A 127 7.70 10.44 8.15
N MET A 128 8.54 11.33 8.70
CA MET A 128 8.62 12.74 8.29
C MET A 128 9.22 12.89 6.89
N GLU A 129 10.25 12.12 6.53
CA GLU A 129 10.82 12.11 5.18
C GLU A 129 9.82 11.59 4.14
N GLY A 130 9.09 10.51 4.46
CA GLY A 130 8.02 9.99 3.62
C GLY A 130 6.88 10.98 3.43
N LEU A 131 6.51 11.72 4.50
CA LEU A 131 5.52 12.78 4.45
C LEU A 131 5.98 13.92 3.54
N GLU A 132 7.23 14.35 3.66
CA GLU A 132 7.78 15.46 2.87
C GLU A 132 7.78 15.13 1.38
N GLU A 133 8.24 13.95 1.01
CA GLU A 133 8.18 13.45 -0.36
C GLU A 133 6.73 13.36 -0.89
N ALA A 134 5.79 12.84 -0.08
CA ALA A 134 4.37 12.80 -0.45
C ALA A 134 3.78 14.21 -0.65
N ILE A 135 4.16 15.18 0.18
CA ILE A 135 3.74 16.58 0.05
C ILE A 135 4.24 17.17 -1.28
N GLN A 136 5.53 16.96 -1.61
CA GLN A 136 6.13 17.45 -2.86
C GLN A 136 5.49 16.79 -4.08
N THR A 137 5.34 15.46 -4.07
CA THR A 137 4.72 14.71 -5.16
C THR A 137 3.29 15.14 -5.44
N THR A 138 2.55 15.59 -4.42
CA THR A 138 1.15 15.99 -4.53
C THR A 138 0.94 17.51 -4.67
N ASN A 139 2.02 18.27 -4.88
CA ASN A 139 1.96 19.73 -4.92
C ASN A 139 1.25 20.28 -6.18
N ASP A 140 1.07 19.46 -7.19
CA ASP A 140 0.31 19.74 -8.40
C ASP A 140 -1.21 19.76 -8.20
N CYS A 141 -1.71 19.27 -7.05
CA CYS A 141 -3.15 19.27 -6.77
C CYS A 141 -3.67 20.70 -6.57
N PRO A 142 -4.62 21.19 -7.41
CA PRO A 142 -5.12 22.56 -7.33
C PRO A 142 -6.06 22.78 -6.15
N TYR A 143 -6.46 21.70 -5.47
CA TYR A 143 -7.38 21.75 -4.33
C TYR A 143 -6.66 21.51 -3.00
N ARG A 144 -7.32 21.90 -1.91
CA ARG A 144 -6.79 21.61 -0.58
C ARG A 144 -6.74 20.10 -0.33
N ARG A 145 -5.54 19.61 -0.08
CA ARG A 145 -5.26 18.19 0.15
C ARG A 145 -5.72 17.73 1.54
N THR A 146 -5.97 16.43 1.69
CA THR A 146 -6.27 15.79 2.97
C THR A 146 -5.38 14.57 3.16
N PHE A 147 -4.59 14.54 4.23
CA PHE A 147 -3.77 13.40 4.60
C PHE A 147 -4.43 12.66 5.77
N HIS A 148 -4.72 11.39 5.57
CA HIS A 148 -5.44 10.54 6.49
C HIS A 148 -4.56 9.41 7.01
N SER A 149 -4.64 9.14 8.32
CA SER A 149 -3.95 8.04 8.97
C SER A 149 -4.79 7.45 10.11
N ASP A 150 -4.29 6.41 10.73
CA ASP A 150 -4.77 5.99 12.04
C ASP A 150 -4.32 6.97 13.14
N GLN A 151 -4.60 6.63 14.42
CA GLN A 151 -4.15 7.40 15.57
C GLN A 151 -2.77 6.98 16.08
N GLY A 152 -1.89 6.46 15.20
CA GLY A 152 -0.53 6.11 15.55
C GLY A 152 0.27 7.31 16.09
N TRP A 153 1.22 7.05 16.97
CA TRP A 153 2.00 8.08 17.66
C TRP A 153 2.70 9.05 16.72
N ALA A 154 3.24 8.55 15.60
CA ALA A 154 3.96 9.35 14.61
C ALA A 154 3.09 10.45 13.99
N TYR A 155 1.83 10.13 13.68
CA TYR A 155 0.87 11.06 13.07
C TYR A 155 0.33 12.10 14.06
N GLN A 156 0.52 11.88 15.36
CA GLN A 156 0.14 12.81 16.43
C GLN A 156 1.27 13.73 16.88
N MET A 157 2.49 13.54 16.36
CA MET A 157 3.63 14.42 16.66
C MET A 157 3.36 15.87 16.25
N LYS A 158 3.87 16.80 17.05
CA LYS A 158 3.79 18.25 16.76
C LYS A 158 4.46 18.58 15.42
N ALA A 159 5.60 17.93 15.10
CA ALA A 159 6.31 18.11 13.83
C ALA A 159 5.43 17.72 12.63
N TYR A 160 4.77 16.55 12.67
CA TYR A 160 3.88 16.07 11.61
C TYR A 160 2.71 17.06 11.38
N ARG A 161 2.05 17.48 12.46
CA ARG A 161 0.94 18.43 12.39
C ARG A 161 1.37 19.80 11.86
N ASN A 162 2.53 20.30 12.29
CA ASN A 162 3.06 21.60 11.85
C ASN A 162 3.42 21.55 10.36
N LYS A 163 4.03 20.47 9.89
CA LYS A 163 4.34 20.28 8.46
C LYS A 163 3.07 20.31 7.61
N LEU A 164 2.02 19.61 8.00
CA LEU A 164 0.73 19.66 7.28
C LEU A 164 0.12 21.06 7.27
N LYS A 165 0.20 21.80 8.39
CA LYS A 165 -0.29 23.19 8.49
C LYS A 165 0.48 24.14 7.58
N GLU A 166 1.81 24.02 7.54
CA GLU A 166 2.71 24.78 6.67
C GLU A 166 2.25 24.72 5.21
N TYR A 167 1.91 23.54 4.74
CA TYR A 167 1.43 23.29 3.37
C TYR A 167 -0.10 23.39 3.21
N LYS A 168 -0.83 23.93 4.21
CA LYS A 168 -2.29 24.09 4.21
C LYS A 168 -3.05 22.78 3.94
N ILE A 169 -2.50 21.65 4.39
CA ILE A 169 -3.07 20.30 4.23
C ILE A 169 -3.97 19.98 5.43
N PHE A 170 -5.13 19.41 5.21
CA PHE A 170 -5.97 18.90 6.29
C PHE A 170 -5.41 17.58 6.84
N GLN A 171 -5.20 17.53 8.14
CA GLN A 171 -5.02 16.26 8.83
C GLN A 171 -6.38 15.62 9.07
N SER A 172 -6.45 14.30 8.85
CA SER A 172 -7.61 13.48 9.16
C SER A 172 -7.15 12.22 9.89
N LEU A 173 -7.78 11.87 11.01
CA LEU A 173 -7.44 10.67 11.77
C LEU A 173 -8.65 9.73 11.83
N SER A 174 -8.39 8.42 11.74
CA SER A 174 -9.39 7.38 11.97
C SER A 174 -9.98 7.47 13.37
N ARG A 175 -11.20 7.03 13.54
CA ARG A 175 -11.78 6.87 14.89
C ARG A 175 -11.05 5.79 15.65
N LYS A 176 -10.88 5.96 16.96
CA LYS A 176 -10.21 5.00 17.83
C LYS A 176 -10.82 3.59 17.68
N GLY A 177 -9.96 2.61 17.42
CA GLY A 177 -10.40 1.22 17.32
C GLY A 177 -11.20 0.85 16.07
N ASN A 178 -11.26 1.71 15.07
CA ASN A 178 -12.04 1.49 13.86
C ASN A 178 -11.13 1.28 12.63
N CYS A 179 -10.74 0.03 12.40
CA CYS A 179 -9.90 -0.36 11.26
C CYS A 179 -10.53 -0.02 9.90
N LEU A 180 -11.87 -0.02 9.80
CA LEU A 180 -12.57 0.33 8.55
C LEU A 180 -12.31 1.78 8.11
N ASP A 181 -11.84 2.63 9.01
CA ASP A 181 -11.53 4.02 8.68
C ASP A 181 -10.17 4.15 7.95
N ASN A 182 -9.36 3.08 7.84
CA ASN A 182 -8.13 3.02 7.03
C ASN A 182 -8.06 1.76 6.13
N SER A 183 -9.20 1.31 5.64
CA SER A 183 -9.34 0.06 4.90
C SER A 183 -8.53 -0.03 3.59
N LEU A 184 -8.16 1.10 2.96
CA LEU A 184 -7.30 1.10 1.77
C LEU A 184 -5.89 0.62 2.11
N MET A 185 -5.31 1.14 3.20
CA MET A 185 -3.98 0.72 3.65
C MET A 185 -3.99 -0.73 4.12
N GLU A 186 -5.02 -1.14 4.87
CA GLU A 186 -5.18 -2.54 5.27
C GLU A 186 -5.25 -3.48 4.05
N SER A 187 -6.00 -3.09 3.02
CA SER A 187 -6.09 -3.85 1.77
C SER A 187 -4.75 -3.95 1.05
N PHE A 188 -3.99 -2.84 0.97
CA PHE A 188 -2.66 -2.82 0.38
C PHE A 188 -1.70 -3.74 1.14
N PHE A 189 -1.62 -3.60 2.46
CA PHE A 189 -0.76 -4.44 3.30
C PHE A 189 -1.14 -5.92 3.22
N GLY A 190 -2.43 -6.22 3.16
CA GLY A 190 -2.91 -7.58 2.96
C GLY A 190 -2.41 -8.17 1.65
N LEU A 191 -2.51 -7.42 0.54
CA LEU A 191 -2.01 -7.84 -0.77
C LEU A 191 -0.49 -8.01 -0.78
N LEU A 192 0.25 -7.02 -0.28
CA LEU A 192 1.70 -7.06 -0.22
C LEU A 192 2.18 -8.27 0.58
N LYS A 193 1.65 -8.47 1.79
CA LYS A 193 2.01 -9.61 2.63
C LYS A 193 1.64 -10.95 2.00
N GLN A 194 0.51 -11.01 1.30
CA GLN A 194 0.06 -12.21 0.62
C GLN A 194 0.94 -12.56 -0.59
N GLU A 195 1.36 -11.57 -1.38
CA GLU A 195 2.06 -11.79 -2.64
C GLU A 195 3.58 -11.98 -2.45
N ILE A 196 4.20 -11.36 -1.43
CA ILE A 196 5.66 -11.46 -1.25
C ILE A 196 6.12 -11.98 0.12
N PHE A 197 5.29 -11.97 1.15
CA PHE A 197 5.76 -12.25 2.51
C PHE A 197 5.29 -13.61 3.05
N HIS A 198 3.99 -13.93 2.96
CA HIS A 198 3.48 -15.17 3.54
C HIS A 198 4.02 -16.40 2.81
N GLY A 199 4.53 -17.36 3.60
CA GLY A 199 5.13 -18.58 3.07
C GLY A 199 6.56 -18.43 2.54
N LYS A 200 7.19 -17.26 2.77
CA LYS A 200 8.61 -17.03 2.48
C LYS A 200 9.37 -16.72 3.76
N VAL A 201 10.64 -17.06 3.77
CA VAL A 201 11.61 -16.72 4.81
C VAL A 201 12.60 -15.74 4.21
N TYR A 202 12.88 -14.67 4.92
CA TYR A 202 13.89 -13.68 4.57
C TYR A 202 15.01 -13.75 5.62
N ASN A 203 16.25 -13.79 5.14
CA ASN A 203 17.42 -14.06 5.99
C ASN A 203 18.22 -12.81 6.36
N CYS A 204 17.87 -11.66 5.79
CA CYS A 204 18.44 -10.38 6.18
C CYS A 204 17.47 -9.23 5.84
N PHE A 205 17.78 -8.05 6.38
CA PHE A 205 17.06 -6.81 6.13
C PHE A 205 17.03 -6.45 4.65
N GLU A 206 18.18 -6.52 3.98
CA GLU A 206 18.34 -6.12 2.58
C GLU A 206 17.53 -6.99 1.62
N GLU A 207 17.44 -8.30 1.88
CA GLU A 207 16.63 -9.21 1.08
C GLU A 207 15.14 -8.84 1.16
N LEU A 208 14.63 -8.61 2.37
CA LEU A 208 13.23 -8.23 2.56
C LEU A 208 12.95 -6.82 2.01
N LYS A 209 13.85 -5.88 2.23
CA LYS A 209 13.77 -4.52 1.69
C LYS A 209 13.70 -4.55 0.16
N SER A 210 14.61 -5.26 -0.50
CA SER A 210 14.61 -5.39 -1.97
C SER A 210 13.33 -6.03 -2.50
N ALA A 211 12.78 -7.02 -1.79
CA ALA A 211 11.50 -7.63 -2.16
C ALA A 211 10.32 -6.63 -2.06
N ILE A 212 10.31 -5.76 -1.04
CA ILE A 212 9.30 -4.72 -0.87
C ILE A 212 9.45 -3.65 -1.95
N ASP A 213 10.67 -3.17 -2.22
CA ASP A 213 10.96 -2.18 -3.26
C ASP A 213 10.49 -2.67 -4.64
N SER A 214 10.87 -3.90 -4.99
CA SER A 214 10.45 -4.55 -6.24
C SER A 214 8.93 -4.72 -6.32
N TYR A 215 8.28 -5.05 -5.20
CA TYR A 215 6.83 -5.19 -5.16
C TYR A 215 6.11 -3.85 -5.34
N ILE A 216 6.56 -2.78 -4.69
CA ILE A 216 5.94 -1.45 -4.84
C ILE A 216 6.07 -0.96 -6.28
N TYR A 217 7.24 -1.16 -6.91
CA TYR A 217 7.40 -0.87 -8.32
C TYR A 217 6.41 -1.64 -9.20
N TYR A 218 6.33 -2.97 -9.02
CA TYR A 218 5.37 -3.83 -9.72
C TYR A 218 3.92 -3.41 -9.47
N TYR A 219 3.56 -3.14 -8.21
CA TYR A 219 2.22 -2.72 -7.82
C TYR A 219 1.79 -1.42 -8.50
N ASN A 220 2.66 -0.44 -8.56
CA ASN A 220 2.40 0.86 -9.16
C ASN A 220 2.34 0.81 -10.69
N ASN A 221 3.26 0.07 -11.33
CA ASN A 221 3.49 0.16 -12.76
C ASN A 221 2.91 -0.99 -13.58
N GLU A 222 2.78 -2.20 -12.99
CA GLU A 222 2.42 -3.40 -13.74
C GLU A 222 1.13 -4.09 -13.23
N ARG A 223 0.83 -3.98 -11.92
CA ARG A 223 -0.27 -4.71 -11.31
C ARG A 223 -1.62 -4.10 -11.66
N ILE A 224 -2.33 -4.71 -12.63
CA ILE A 224 -3.64 -4.23 -13.08
C ILE A 224 -4.73 -4.44 -12.02
N LYS A 225 -5.66 -3.48 -11.94
CA LYS A 225 -6.79 -3.47 -10.99
C LYS A 225 -8.12 -3.30 -11.73
N GLN A 226 -9.11 -4.08 -11.34
CA GLN A 226 -10.46 -3.97 -11.93
C GLN A 226 -11.07 -2.58 -11.72
N LYS A 227 -10.89 -1.99 -10.54
CA LYS A 227 -11.37 -0.64 -10.20
C LYS A 227 -10.76 0.48 -11.06
N LEU A 228 -9.62 0.21 -11.69
CA LEU A 228 -8.89 1.14 -12.54
C LEU A 228 -9.01 0.73 -14.03
N ASN A 229 -10.14 0.19 -14.43
CA ASN A 229 -10.38 -0.26 -15.81
C ASN A 229 -9.31 -1.22 -16.32
N TRP A 230 -8.82 -2.11 -15.45
CA TRP A 230 -7.75 -3.07 -15.75
C TRP A 230 -6.42 -2.41 -16.13
N GLN A 231 -6.15 -1.25 -15.58
CA GLN A 231 -4.86 -0.56 -15.66
C GLN A 231 -4.11 -0.68 -14.33
N SER A 232 -2.79 -0.44 -14.37
CA SER A 232 -2.01 -0.22 -13.16
C SER A 232 -2.28 1.19 -12.58
N PRO A 233 -1.97 1.45 -11.30
CA PRO A 233 -2.16 2.78 -10.71
C PRO A 233 -1.56 3.91 -11.55
N VAL A 234 -0.29 3.79 -11.94
CA VAL A 234 0.41 4.81 -12.74
C VAL A 234 -0.21 4.97 -14.14
N GLN A 235 -0.56 3.85 -14.80
CA GLN A 235 -1.21 3.91 -16.12
C GLN A 235 -2.56 4.63 -16.03
N PHE A 236 -3.38 4.30 -15.03
CA PHE A 236 -4.66 4.93 -14.82
C PHE A 236 -4.52 6.44 -14.59
N ARG A 237 -3.56 6.89 -13.75
CA ARG A 237 -3.30 8.31 -13.55
C ARG A 237 -2.95 9.01 -14.87
N LYS A 238 -1.99 8.46 -15.61
CA LYS A 238 -1.54 9.04 -16.89
C LYS A 238 -2.68 9.17 -17.89
N THR A 239 -3.54 8.15 -18.03
CA THR A 239 -4.65 8.19 -18.99
C THR A 239 -5.80 9.09 -18.54
N THR A 240 -6.00 9.28 -17.23
CA THR A 240 -7.13 10.07 -16.72
C THR A 240 -6.77 11.55 -16.59
N VAL A 241 -5.56 11.89 -16.16
CA VAL A 241 -5.14 13.30 -15.94
C VAL A 241 -4.74 13.98 -17.23
N THR A 242 -4.32 13.24 -18.27
CA THR A 242 -3.96 13.80 -19.58
C THR A 242 -5.19 14.20 -20.42
N VAL A 243 -6.41 13.86 -20.00
CA VAL A 243 -7.69 14.14 -20.71
C VAL A 243 -8.37 15.42 -20.18
N VAL A 244 -7.77 16.12 -19.22
CA VAL A 244 -8.21 17.41 -18.69
C VAL A 244 -7.20 18.49 -19.06
#